data_630bb92675d0dfd97bc6f96f3e177d4f
#
_entry.id   630bb92675d0dfd97bc6f96f3e177d4f
#
_cell.length_a   1.000
_cell.length_b   1.000
_cell.length_c   1.000
_cell.angle_alpha   90.00
_cell.angle_beta   90.00
_cell.angle_gamma   90.00
#
_symmetry.space_group_name_H-M   'P 1'
#
loop_
_entity.id
_entity.type
_entity.pdbx_description
1 polymer ?
#
loop_
_entity_poly.entity_id
_entity_poly.type
_entity_poly.pdbx_seq_one_letter_code
_entity_poly.pdbx_strand_id
1 'polypeptide(L)'
;IEKGDEPKMSGGYTLANSVADALVLQCYESEDFSAFGHALTMEQWRDICAVKEVYDGLLFTTHAAAVNLAYPLVSRIREELNNSGRKFMFLCGHDSNLASIGAALGFQFPETENALELHTPIGSKLVFEKWSDGTEDYVAVNLVYQAVQQLQGRTLLSLDVPPMVLPVTIEGLTANADGLYRLSDLDTQMGNVMAEYDAIEDAPTTVRSATQPEAASQPADIYNLQGQRLDTLQRGVNIVGGKKIVAN
;
A
#
# COMPACT_ATOMS: atom_id res chain seq x y z
N ILE A 1 -5.17 12.91 -11.44
CA ILE A 1 -4.39 12.89 -10.19
C ILE A 1 -3.62 14.19 -10.15
N GLU A 2 -3.81 14.97 -9.12
CA GLU A 2 -3.04 16.18 -8.85
C GLU A 2 -1.81 15.81 -8.02
N LYS A 3 -0.76 16.63 -8.09
CA LYS A 3 0.49 16.38 -7.37
C LYS A 3 0.26 16.29 -5.87
N GLY A 4 0.68 15.19 -5.25
CA GLY A 4 0.50 14.92 -3.83
C GLY A 4 -0.88 14.36 -3.42
N ASP A 5 -1.79 14.15 -4.37
CA ASP A 5 -3.08 13.51 -4.08
C ASP A 5 -2.92 12.04 -3.70
N GLU A 6 -3.67 11.63 -2.68
CA GLU A 6 -3.83 10.22 -2.33
C GLU A 6 -5.16 9.71 -2.88
N PRO A 7 -5.16 8.67 -3.73
CA PRO A 7 -6.38 8.02 -4.16
C PRO A 7 -7.18 7.49 -2.96
N LYS A 8 -8.49 7.63 -3.01
CA LYS A 8 -9.38 7.15 -1.94
C LYS A 8 -10.52 6.34 -2.52
N MET A 9 -10.84 5.26 -1.85
CA MET A 9 -11.99 4.43 -2.16
C MET A 9 -13.03 4.56 -1.04
N SER A 10 -14.31 4.46 -1.38
CA SER A 10 -15.41 4.47 -0.43
C SER A 10 -16.43 3.40 -0.81
N GLY A 11 -17.24 2.97 0.16
CA GLY A 11 -18.33 2.01 -0.06
C GLY A 11 -18.03 0.62 0.47
N GLY A 12 -18.80 -0.37 -0.01
CA GLY A 12 -18.76 -1.73 0.52
C GLY A 12 -17.42 -2.44 0.38
N TYR A 13 -16.66 -2.10 -0.66
CA TYR A 13 -15.34 -2.71 -0.88
C TYR A 13 -14.30 -2.29 0.18
N THR A 14 -14.35 -1.03 0.64
CA THR A 14 -13.49 -0.56 1.75
C THR A 14 -13.77 -1.34 3.03
N LEU A 15 -15.05 -1.63 3.30
CA LEU A 15 -15.43 -2.47 4.43
C LEU A 15 -14.94 -3.91 4.27
N ALA A 16 -15.06 -4.48 3.07
CA ALA A 16 -14.55 -5.83 2.79
C ALA A 16 -13.05 -5.92 3.01
N ASN A 17 -12.27 -4.92 2.54
CA ASN A 17 -10.85 -4.85 2.79
C ASN A 17 -10.52 -4.78 4.29
N SER A 18 -11.21 -3.94 5.06
CA SER A 18 -11.01 -3.85 6.51
C SER A 18 -11.30 -5.15 7.24
N VAL A 19 -12.31 -5.91 6.78
CA VAL A 19 -12.63 -7.23 7.34
C VAL A 19 -11.55 -8.25 6.97
N ALA A 20 -11.08 -8.25 5.72
CA ALA A 20 -9.99 -9.12 5.28
C ALA A 20 -8.72 -8.87 6.09
N ASP A 21 -8.33 -7.61 6.28
CA ASP A 21 -7.17 -7.23 7.10
C ASP A 21 -7.33 -7.74 8.55
N ALA A 22 -8.51 -7.56 9.15
CA ALA A 22 -8.75 -8.02 10.51
C ALA A 22 -8.63 -9.54 10.64
N LEU A 23 -9.09 -10.30 9.65
CA LEU A 23 -8.96 -11.76 9.60
C LEU A 23 -7.50 -12.19 9.46
N VAL A 24 -6.75 -11.56 8.56
CA VAL A 24 -5.31 -11.84 8.34
C VAL A 24 -4.51 -11.56 9.61
N LEU A 25 -4.71 -10.39 10.24
CA LEU A 25 -4.04 -10.04 11.48
C LEU A 25 -4.37 -11.02 12.61
N GLN A 26 -5.63 -11.46 12.71
CA GLN A 26 -6.04 -12.46 13.70
C GLN A 26 -5.34 -13.80 13.45
N CYS A 27 -5.15 -14.21 12.19
CA CYS A 27 -4.41 -15.43 11.87
C CYS A 27 -2.95 -15.34 12.30
N TYR A 28 -2.29 -14.20 12.05
CA TYR A 28 -0.90 -14.01 12.46
C TYR A 28 -0.71 -13.98 13.98
N GLU A 29 -1.73 -13.63 14.74
CA GLU A 29 -1.71 -13.67 16.20
C GLU A 29 -2.12 -15.03 16.80
N SER A 30 -2.68 -15.92 15.99
CA SER A 30 -3.09 -17.27 16.39
C SER A 30 -1.89 -18.22 16.39
N GLU A 31 -1.98 -19.33 17.15
CA GLU A 31 -0.97 -20.41 17.11
C GLU A 31 -1.21 -21.38 15.93
N ASP A 32 -2.34 -21.24 15.25
CA ASP A 32 -2.75 -22.05 14.10
C ASP A 32 -3.33 -21.16 12.98
N PHE A 33 -3.72 -21.77 11.86
CA PHE A 33 -4.36 -21.08 10.72
C PHE A 33 -5.85 -20.84 10.98
N SER A 34 -6.19 -20.21 12.10
CA SER A 34 -7.55 -19.88 12.46
C SER A 34 -7.76 -18.37 12.62
N ALA A 35 -9.02 -17.93 12.42
CA ALA A 35 -9.47 -16.61 12.76
C ALA A 35 -10.85 -16.71 13.43
N PHE A 36 -11.04 -16.03 14.55
CA PHE A 36 -12.28 -15.99 15.33
C PHE A 36 -12.85 -17.40 15.62
N GLY A 37 -11.96 -18.38 15.87
CA GLY A 37 -12.35 -19.77 16.18
C GLY A 37 -12.68 -20.65 14.96
N HIS A 38 -12.43 -20.17 13.74
CA HIS A 38 -12.62 -20.93 12.51
C HIS A 38 -11.28 -21.25 11.87
N ALA A 39 -10.95 -22.53 11.74
CA ALA A 39 -9.78 -22.97 10.97
C ALA A 39 -10.07 -22.83 9.48
N LEU A 40 -9.13 -22.22 8.75
CA LEU A 40 -9.20 -22.02 7.31
C LEU A 40 -8.02 -22.69 6.62
N THR A 41 -8.23 -23.15 5.38
CA THR A 41 -7.17 -23.66 4.53
C THR A 41 -6.31 -22.51 3.98
N MET A 42 -5.09 -22.82 3.51
CA MET A 42 -4.25 -21.81 2.85
C MET A 42 -4.90 -21.21 1.61
N GLU A 43 -5.68 -21.99 0.85
CA GLU A 43 -6.44 -21.50 -0.30
C GLU A 43 -7.47 -20.45 0.14
N GLN A 44 -8.24 -20.71 1.20
CA GLN A 44 -9.21 -19.77 1.75
C GLN A 44 -8.52 -18.50 2.28
N TRP A 45 -7.35 -18.63 2.91
CA TRP A 45 -6.56 -17.47 3.33
C TRP A 45 -6.10 -16.63 2.15
N ARG A 46 -5.66 -17.26 1.06
CA ARG A 46 -5.28 -16.55 -0.17
C ARG A 46 -6.46 -15.83 -0.83
N ASP A 47 -7.65 -16.43 -0.82
CA ASP A 47 -8.87 -15.77 -1.30
C ASP A 47 -9.21 -14.53 -0.46
N ILE A 48 -9.00 -14.60 0.86
CA ILE A 48 -9.19 -13.44 1.75
C ILE A 48 -8.15 -12.35 1.44
N CYS A 49 -6.89 -12.72 1.28
CA CYS A 49 -5.81 -11.78 0.94
C CYS A 49 -6.00 -11.14 -0.44
N ALA A 50 -6.60 -11.86 -1.41
CA ALA A 50 -6.90 -11.31 -2.73
C ALA A 50 -7.82 -10.08 -2.70
N VAL A 51 -8.65 -9.93 -1.68
CA VAL A 51 -9.46 -8.72 -1.47
C VAL A 51 -8.56 -7.51 -1.29
N LYS A 52 -7.51 -7.64 -0.48
CA LYS A 52 -6.53 -6.58 -0.25
C LYS A 52 -5.71 -6.29 -1.51
N GLU A 53 -5.27 -7.31 -2.23
CA GLU A 53 -4.49 -7.14 -3.45
C GLU A 53 -5.24 -6.32 -4.52
N VAL A 54 -6.55 -6.57 -4.67
CA VAL A 54 -7.39 -5.75 -5.57
C VAL A 54 -7.52 -4.32 -5.05
N TYR A 55 -7.67 -4.14 -3.75
CA TYR A 55 -7.76 -2.81 -3.14
C TYR A 55 -6.47 -2.01 -3.37
N ASP A 56 -5.34 -2.60 -3.05
CA ASP A 56 -4.02 -2.00 -3.24
C ASP A 56 -3.72 -1.76 -4.73
N GLY A 57 -4.09 -2.71 -5.59
CA GLY A 57 -3.95 -2.61 -7.04
C GLY A 57 -4.67 -1.40 -7.63
N LEU A 58 -5.85 -1.09 -7.13
CA LEU A 58 -6.62 0.07 -7.60
C LEU A 58 -6.08 1.40 -7.07
N LEU A 59 -5.60 1.45 -5.83
CA LEU A 59 -5.21 2.69 -5.18
C LEU A 59 -3.73 3.02 -5.35
N PHE A 60 -2.85 2.03 -5.34
CA PHE A 60 -1.41 2.26 -5.20
C PHE A 60 -0.58 1.81 -6.40
N THR A 61 -1.09 0.93 -7.28
CA THR A 61 -0.30 0.34 -8.35
C THR A 61 -0.66 0.80 -9.76
N THR A 62 -1.71 1.61 -9.94
CA THR A 62 -1.91 2.29 -11.21
C THR A 62 -0.76 3.27 -11.44
N HIS A 63 -0.12 3.25 -12.63
CA HIS A 63 1.14 3.96 -12.87
C HIS A 63 1.14 5.42 -12.39
N ALA A 64 0.13 6.19 -12.77
CA ALA A 64 0.03 7.60 -12.37
C ALA A 64 -0.10 7.80 -10.84
N ALA A 65 -0.85 6.92 -10.16
CA ALA A 65 -0.96 6.96 -8.70
C ALA A 65 0.35 6.52 -8.06
N ALA A 66 0.96 5.46 -8.57
CA ALA A 66 2.22 4.93 -8.08
C ALA A 66 3.35 5.97 -8.16
N VAL A 67 3.53 6.64 -9.29
CA VAL A 67 4.52 7.72 -9.47
C VAL A 67 4.28 8.83 -8.45
N ASN A 68 3.03 9.29 -8.31
CA ASN A 68 2.69 10.37 -7.39
C ASN A 68 2.94 10.01 -5.92
N LEU A 69 2.59 8.80 -5.51
CA LEU A 69 2.75 8.33 -4.13
C LEU A 69 4.18 7.93 -3.79
N ALA A 70 4.90 7.32 -4.73
CA ALA A 70 6.24 6.80 -4.50
C ALA A 70 7.33 7.87 -4.55
N TYR A 71 7.09 9.02 -5.20
CA TYR A 71 8.11 10.05 -5.44
C TYR A 71 8.97 10.40 -4.21
N PRO A 72 8.40 10.72 -3.02
CA PRO A 72 9.23 11.12 -1.89
C PRO A 72 10.18 10.00 -1.45
N LEU A 73 9.71 8.76 -1.52
CA LEU A 73 10.47 7.60 -1.08
C LEU A 73 11.49 7.16 -2.15
N VAL A 74 11.12 7.20 -3.44
CA VAL A 74 12.05 6.97 -4.57
C VAL A 74 13.18 7.99 -4.54
N SER A 75 12.88 9.28 -4.35
CA SER A 75 13.88 10.33 -4.21
C SER A 75 14.83 10.05 -3.05
N ARG A 76 14.30 9.63 -1.90
CA ARG A 76 15.12 9.30 -0.73
C ARG A 76 15.99 8.07 -0.93
N ILE A 77 15.45 7.00 -1.50
CA ILE A 77 16.20 5.78 -1.82
C ILE A 77 17.33 6.10 -2.80
N ARG A 78 17.04 6.88 -3.85
CA ARG A 78 18.04 7.32 -4.82
C ARG A 78 19.18 8.09 -4.16
N GLU A 79 18.87 9.03 -3.28
CA GLU A 79 19.86 9.78 -2.51
C GLU A 79 20.75 8.84 -1.67
N GLU A 80 20.16 7.87 -0.97
CA GLU A 80 20.88 6.95 -0.11
C GLU A 80 21.76 5.97 -0.90
N LEU A 81 21.30 5.46 -2.02
CA LEU A 81 22.11 4.58 -2.89
C LEU A 81 23.32 5.29 -3.48
N ASN A 82 23.24 6.60 -3.71
CA ASN A 82 24.32 7.44 -4.18
C ASN A 82 25.20 8.00 -3.05
N ASN A 83 24.82 7.79 -1.77
CA ASN A 83 25.58 8.28 -0.63
C ASN A 83 26.67 7.27 -0.21
N SER A 84 27.92 7.60 -0.44
CA SER A 84 29.06 6.74 -0.06
C SER A 84 29.40 6.77 1.43
N GLY A 85 28.92 7.76 2.18
CA GLY A 85 29.22 7.96 3.60
C GLY A 85 28.34 7.15 4.55
N ARG A 86 27.23 6.59 4.06
CA ARG A 86 26.28 5.85 4.88
C ARG A 86 26.26 4.37 4.52
N LYS A 87 26.49 3.52 5.53
CA LYS A 87 26.54 2.06 5.35
C LYS A 87 25.19 1.37 5.50
N PHE A 88 24.27 2.01 6.20
CA PHE A 88 22.93 1.44 6.47
C PHE A 88 21.91 2.57 6.67
N MET A 89 20.75 2.43 6.03
CA MET A 89 19.58 3.26 6.23
C MET A 89 18.34 2.38 6.37
N PHE A 90 17.53 2.66 7.36
CA PHE A 90 16.22 2.05 7.54
C PHE A 90 15.14 3.11 7.32
N LEU A 91 14.24 2.84 6.39
CA LEU A 91 13.06 3.65 6.10
C LEU A 91 11.83 2.85 6.54
N CYS A 92 11.06 3.41 7.47
CA CYS A 92 9.83 2.78 7.94
C CYS A 92 8.65 3.26 7.10
N GLY A 93 7.83 2.33 6.65
CA GLY A 93 6.65 2.61 5.83
C GLY A 93 5.61 1.52 6.00
N HIS A 94 4.68 1.47 5.05
CA HIS A 94 3.58 0.53 4.96
C HIS A 94 3.70 -0.32 3.69
N ASP A 95 2.90 -1.37 3.58
CA ASP A 95 2.73 -2.19 2.38
C ASP A 95 2.34 -1.37 1.14
N SER A 96 1.46 -0.36 1.31
CA SER A 96 1.12 0.59 0.26
C SER A 96 2.33 1.33 -0.33
N ASN A 97 3.36 1.60 0.50
CA ASN A 97 4.61 2.19 0.02
C ASN A 97 5.41 1.18 -0.80
N LEU A 98 5.44 -0.10 -0.41
CA LEU A 98 6.08 -1.15 -1.21
C LEU A 98 5.35 -1.33 -2.55
N ALA A 99 4.02 -1.36 -2.53
CA ALA A 99 3.20 -1.48 -3.72
C ALA A 99 3.42 -0.31 -4.70
N SER A 100 3.39 0.93 -4.20
CA SER A 100 3.60 2.11 -5.04
C SER A 100 5.02 2.22 -5.59
N ILE A 101 6.06 1.93 -4.80
CA ILE A 101 7.45 1.88 -5.29
C ILE A 101 7.60 0.79 -6.34
N GLY A 102 7.05 -0.40 -6.07
CA GLY A 102 7.09 -1.52 -7.00
C GLY A 102 6.48 -1.15 -8.35
N ALA A 103 5.29 -0.59 -8.35
CA ALA A 103 4.60 -0.18 -9.57
C ALA A 103 5.30 0.98 -10.29
N ALA A 104 5.83 1.98 -9.57
CA ALA A 104 6.53 3.12 -10.15
C ALA A 104 7.87 2.73 -10.78
N LEU A 105 8.60 1.79 -10.16
CA LEU A 105 9.92 1.34 -10.61
C LEU A 105 9.88 0.02 -11.42
N GLY A 106 8.69 -0.49 -11.75
CA GLY A 106 8.58 -1.74 -12.52
C GLY A 106 9.12 -2.98 -11.79
N PHE A 107 9.08 -2.98 -10.45
CA PHE A 107 9.48 -4.15 -9.67
C PHE A 107 8.42 -5.26 -9.78
N GLN A 108 8.87 -6.43 -10.15
CA GLN A 108 8.06 -7.63 -10.19
C GLN A 108 8.30 -8.40 -8.90
N PHE A 109 7.40 -8.25 -7.94
CA PHE A 109 7.47 -9.00 -6.70
C PHE A 109 7.18 -10.47 -6.97
N PRO A 110 8.04 -11.40 -6.51
CA PRO A 110 7.76 -12.82 -6.62
C PRO A 110 6.59 -13.22 -5.72
N GLU A 111 5.91 -14.30 -6.09
CA GLU A 111 4.95 -14.93 -5.18
C GLU A 111 5.66 -15.42 -3.93
N THR A 112 5.10 -15.10 -2.76
CA THR A 112 5.68 -15.48 -1.49
C THR A 112 5.30 -16.90 -1.10
N GLU A 113 6.26 -17.63 -0.57
CA GLU A 113 6.05 -18.94 0.03
C GLU A 113 5.88 -18.81 1.55
N ASN A 114 5.08 -19.69 2.14
CA ASN A 114 4.85 -19.72 3.59
C ASN A 114 4.36 -18.39 4.18
N ALA A 115 3.64 -17.58 3.41
CA ALA A 115 2.93 -16.38 3.82
C ALA A 115 1.46 -16.47 3.38
N LEU A 116 0.59 -15.67 4.01
CA LEU A 116 -0.82 -15.61 3.62
C LEU A 116 -0.98 -14.76 2.36
N GLU A 117 -0.34 -13.60 2.36
CA GLU A 117 -0.33 -12.65 1.23
C GLU A 117 0.61 -13.14 0.12
N LEU A 118 0.26 -12.86 -1.14
CA LEU A 118 1.04 -13.34 -2.29
C LEU A 118 2.29 -12.51 -2.58
N HIS A 119 2.30 -11.21 -2.31
CA HIS A 119 3.39 -10.34 -2.77
C HIS A 119 4.05 -9.51 -1.67
N THR A 120 3.29 -8.98 -0.73
CA THR A 120 3.81 -8.10 0.32
C THR A 120 3.33 -8.55 1.70
N PRO A 121 3.87 -9.67 2.24
CA PRO A 121 3.45 -10.18 3.54
C PRO A 121 3.64 -9.16 4.66
N ILE A 122 2.87 -9.31 5.72
CA ILE A 122 3.01 -8.48 6.91
C ILE A 122 4.48 -8.45 7.39
N GLY A 123 4.96 -7.26 7.69
CA GLY A 123 6.34 -7.05 8.13
C GLY A 123 7.40 -7.23 7.04
N SER A 124 7.01 -7.38 5.76
CA SER A 124 7.97 -7.45 4.65
C SER A 124 8.78 -6.16 4.49
N LYS A 125 9.93 -6.29 3.89
CA LYS A 125 10.89 -5.21 3.64
C LYS A 125 11.44 -5.35 2.24
N LEU A 126 11.58 -4.22 1.57
CA LEU A 126 12.37 -4.13 0.33
C LEU A 126 13.79 -3.74 0.72
N VAL A 127 14.74 -4.61 0.41
CA VAL A 127 16.16 -4.44 0.79
C VAL A 127 16.97 -4.18 -0.46
N PHE A 128 17.68 -3.05 -0.47
CA PHE A 128 18.64 -2.69 -1.49
C PHE A 128 20.06 -2.91 -0.94
N GLU A 129 20.84 -3.76 -1.58
CA GLU A 129 22.21 -4.02 -1.20
C GLU A 129 23.14 -3.51 -2.29
N LYS A 130 23.94 -2.49 -1.95
CA LYS A 130 24.93 -1.92 -2.88
C LYS A 130 26.21 -2.71 -2.84
N TRP A 131 26.70 -3.07 -4.02
CA TRP A 131 27.94 -3.79 -4.28
C TRP A 131 28.83 -2.98 -5.21
N SER A 132 30.15 -3.20 -5.16
CA SER A 132 31.10 -2.59 -6.10
C SER A 132 32.18 -3.59 -6.45
N ASP A 133 32.56 -3.63 -7.73
CA ASP A 133 33.73 -4.39 -8.19
C ASP A 133 34.99 -3.53 -8.26
N GLY A 134 34.91 -2.27 -7.82
CA GLY A 134 35.98 -1.28 -7.88
C GLY A 134 35.99 -0.43 -9.16
N THR A 135 35.17 -0.80 -10.14
CA THR A 135 35.00 -0.07 -11.40
C THR A 135 33.55 0.41 -11.57
N GLU A 136 32.63 -0.43 -11.21
CA GLU A 136 31.18 -0.19 -11.33
C GLU A 136 30.46 -0.55 -10.04
N ASP A 137 29.39 0.17 -9.76
CA ASP A 137 28.49 -0.09 -8.65
C ASP A 137 27.26 -0.85 -9.12
N TYR A 138 26.86 -1.83 -8.33
CA TYR A 138 25.70 -2.70 -8.55
C TYR A 138 24.76 -2.65 -7.37
N VAL A 139 23.54 -3.12 -7.57
CA VAL A 139 22.52 -3.25 -6.53
C VAL A 139 21.78 -4.57 -6.66
N ALA A 140 21.63 -5.28 -5.54
CA ALA A 140 20.64 -6.33 -5.38
C ALA A 140 19.36 -5.73 -4.79
N VAL A 141 18.21 -6.18 -5.26
CA VAL A 141 16.90 -5.80 -4.69
C VAL A 141 16.19 -7.06 -4.26
N ASN A 142 15.90 -7.17 -2.96
CA ASN A 142 15.29 -8.35 -2.38
C ASN A 142 14.03 -8.00 -1.58
N LEU A 143 13.00 -8.83 -1.70
CA LEU A 143 11.88 -8.86 -0.77
C LEU A 143 12.25 -9.78 0.39
N VAL A 144 12.26 -9.23 1.62
CA VAL A 144 12.61 -9.96 2.84
C VAL A 144 11.40 -9.98 3.77
N TYR A 145 10.98 -11.17 4.20
CA TYR A 145 9.82 -11.34 5.08
C TYR A 145 9.99 -12.56 5.99
N GLN A 146 9.14 -12.67 6.98
CA GLN A 146 9.05 -13.85 7.84
C GLN A 146 7.93 -14.77 7.36
N ALA A 147 8.19 -16.07 7.41
CA ALA A 147 7.14 -17.06 7.20
C ALA A 147 6.04 -16.91 8.25
N VAL A 148 4.80 -17.25 7.92
CA VAL A 148 3.66 -17.15 8.84
C VAL A 148 3.92 -17.89 10.15
N GLN A 149 4.54 -19.07 10.09
CA GLN A 149 4.89 -19.85 11.30
C GLN A 149 5.95 -19.15 12.15
N GLN A 150 6.88 -18.40 11.55
CA GLN A 150 7.88 -17.61 12.30
C GLN A 150 7.21 -16.44 13.03
N LEU A 151 6.21 -15.80 12.42
CA LEU A 151 5.44 -14.72 13.04
C LEU A 151 4.56 -15.26 14.17
N GLN A 152 3.75 -16.28 13.91
CA GLN A 152 2.90 -16.94 14.91
C GLN A 152 3.70 -17.46 16.11
N GLY A 153 4.82 -18.12 15.83
CA GLY A 153 5.74 -18.64 16.86
C GLY A 153 6.60 -17.58 17.52
N ARG A 154 6.50 -16.31 17.11
CA ARG A 154 7.38 -15.22 17.60
C ARG A 154 8.84 -15.58 17.54
N THR A 155 9.23 -16.26 16.47
CA THR A 155 10.56 -16.83 16.30
C THR A 155 11.62 -15.74 16.22
N LEU A 156 12.64 -15.84 17.07
CA LEU A 156 13.80 -14.95 16.99
C LEU A 156 14.61 -15.33 15.75
N LEU A 157 14.72 -14.38 14.81
CA LEU A 157 15.55 -14.58 13.62
C LEU A 157 17.04 -14.60 13.96
N SER A 158 17.79 -15.46 13.30
CA SER A 158 19.22 -15.59 13.40
C SER A 158 19.81 -16.10 12.09
N LEU A 159 21.12 -16.27 12.02
CA LEU A 159 21.77 -16.90 10.84
C LEU A 159 21.34 -18.36 10.64
N ASP A 160 20.98 -19.07 11.72
CA ASP A 160 20.50 -20.46 11.66
C ASP A 160 18.98 -20.54 11.37
N VAL A 161 18.26 -19.46 11.64
CA VAL A 161 16.81 -19.33 11.37
C VAL A 161 16.58 -18.00 10.65
N PRO A 162 16.96 -17.90 9.37
CA PRO A 162 16.86 -16.66 8.62
C PRO A 162 15.41 -16.34 8.23
N PRO A 163 15.12 -15.09 7.87
CA PRO A 163 13.89 -14.75 7.16
C PRO A 163 13.89 -15.35 5.76
N MET A 164 12.74 -15.29 5.10
CA MET A 164 12.64 -15.54 3.67
C MET A 164 13.24 -14.37 2.89
N VAL A 165 14.02 -14.66 1.86
CA VAL A 165 14.67 -13.67 0.99
C VAL A 165 14.42 -14.05 -0.44
N LEU A 166 13.70 -13.22 -1.18
CA LEU A 166 13.35 -13.46 -2.57
C LEU A 166 13.88 -12.31 -3.44
N PRO A 167 14.62 -12.60 -4.53
CA PRO A 167 15.09 -11.57 -5.43
C PRO A 167 13.90 -10.93 -6.19
N VAL A 168 13.93 -9.61 -6.31
CA VAL A 168 12.95 -8.83 -7.07
C VAL A 168 13.49 -8.60 -8.47
N THR A 169 12.69 -8.94 -9.49
CA THR A 169 13.01 -8.61 -10.88
C THR A 169 12.58 -7.18 -11.19
N ILE A 170 13.37 -6.48 -12.01
CA ILE A 170 13.10 -5.09 -12.39
C ILE A 170 12.80 -5.06 -13.89
N GLU A 171 11.60 -4.64 -14.27
CA GLU A 171 11.20 -4.53 -15.66
C GLU A 171 12.11 -3.52 -16.39
N GLY A 172 12.53 -3.90 -17.58
CA GLY A 172 13.40 -3.06 -18.41
C GLY A 172 14.89 -3.09 -18.03
N LEU A 173 15.28 -3.70 -16.90
CA LEU A 173 16.68 -3.89 -16.52
C LEU A 173 17.11 -5.34 -16.63
N THR A 174 18.40 -5.56 -16.85
CA THR A 174 19.00 -6.89 -16.95
C THR A 174 19.98 -7.08 -15.81
N ALA A 175 19.74 -8.08 -14.97
CA ALA A 175 20.68 -8.49 -13.94
C ALA A 175 21.87 -9.25 -14.54
N ASN A 176 23.03 -9.15 -13.91
CA ASN A 176 24.21 -9.95 -14.23
C ASN A 176 24.05 -11.41 -13.74
N ALA A 177 25.07 -12.23 -13.90
CA ALA A 177 25.05 -13.64 -13.49
C ALA A 177 24.86 -13.84 -11.97
N ASP A 178 25.18 -12.84 -11.15
CA ASP A 178 25.03 -12.85 -9.70
C ASP A 178 23.67 -12.28 -9.24
N GLY A 179 22.78 -11.93 -10.19
CA GLY A 179 21.47 -11.33 -9.90
C GLY A 179 21.53 -9.84 -9.55
N LEU A 180 22.65 -9.16 -9.85
CA LEU A 180 22.86 -7.75 -9.53
C LEU A 180 22.55 -6.87 -10.73
N TYR A 181 21.87 -5.76 -10.51
CA TYR A 181 21.61 -4.71 -11.50
C TYR A 181 22.71 -3.65 -11.43
N ARG A 182 23.06 -3.02 -12.55
CA ARG A 182 23.91 -1.83 -12.50
C ARG A 182 23.18 -0.71 -11.77
N LEU A 183 23.87 -0.09 -10.82
CA LEU A 183 23.28 1.03 -10.06
C LEU A 183 22.94 2.21 -10.97
N SER A 184 23.73 2.47 -12.00
CA SER A 184 23.48 3.52 -13.00
C SER A 184 22.17 3.35 -13.75
N ASP A 185 21.77 2.09 -14.04
CA ASP A 185 20.55 1.79 -14.76
C ASP A 185 19.33 1.99 -13.86
N LEU A 186 19.40 1.52 -12.60
CA LEU A 186 18.35 1.76 -11.60
C LEU A 186 18.26 3.26 -11.25
N ASP A 187 19.38 3.97 -11.14
CA ASP A 187 19.40 5.42 -10.89
C ASP A 187 18.69 6.19 -12.01
N THR A 188 18.91 5.76 -13.27
CA THR A 188 18.23 6.32 -14.44
C THR A 188 16.72 6.08 -14.34
N GLN A 189 16.30 4.87 -13.99
CA GLN A 189 14.87 4.54 -13.83
C GLN A 189 14.21 5.35 -12.71
N MET A 190 14.89 5.51 -11.57
CA MET A 190 14.43 6.40 -10.50
C MET A 190 14.34 7.86 -10.97
N GLY A 191 15.33 8.30 -11.76
CA GLY A 191 15.32 9.64 -12.36
C GLY A 191 14.12 9.87 -13.28
N ASN A 192 13.74 8.86 -14.07
CA ASN A 192 12.57 8.92 -14.95
C ASN A 192 11.27 9.07 -14.13
N VAL A 193 11.09 8.27 -13.08
CA VAL A 193 9.94 8.38 -12.15
C VAL A 193 9.87 9.78 -11.54
N MET A 194 11.00 10.34 -11.15
CA MET A 194 11.06 11.71 -10.61
C MET A 194 10.66 12.76 -11.66
N ALA A 195 11.12 12.60 -12.89
CA ALA A 195 10.74 13.50 -14.00
C ALA A 195 9.25 13.38 -14.36
N GLU A 196 8.68 12.17 -14.31
CA GLU A 196 7.24 11.97 -14.49
C GLU A 196 6.43 12.65 -13.40
N TYR A 197 6.86 12.53 -12.14
CA TYR A 197 6.23 13.26 -11.04
C TYR A 197 6.29 14.77 -11.24
N ASP A 198 7.43 15.30 -11.66
CA ASP A 198 7.60 16.75 -11.90
C ASP A 198 6.70 17.26 -13.03
N ALA A 199 6.35 16.37 -13.98
CA ALA A 199 5.42 16.68 -15.07
C ALA A 199 3.94 16.64 -14.66
N ILE A 200 3.59 16.13 -13.47
CA ILE A 200 2.22 16.21 -12.95
C ILE A 200 1.92 17.68 -12.67
N GLU A 201 0.81 18.17 -13.21
CA GLU A 201 0.37 19.54 -12.96
C GLU A 201 0.07 19.74 -11.47
N ASP A 202 0.53 20.86 -10.93
CA ASP A 202 0.14 21.27 -9.57
C ASP A 202 -1.37 21.52 -9.52
N ALA A 203 -1.99 21.15 -8.41
CA ALA A 203 -3.40 21.49 -8.17
C ALA A 203 -3.59 22.99 -8.41
N PRO A 204 -4.59 23.40 -9.22
CA PRO A 204 -4.83 24.82 -9.44
C PRO A 204 -5.09 25.48 -8.09
N THR A 205 -4.24 26.43 -7.73
CA THR A 205 -4.32 27.20 -6.46
C THR A 205 -5.59 28.06 -6.35
N THR A 206 -6.35 28.14 -7.43
CA THR A 206 -7.69 28.70 -7.41
C THR A 206 -8.66 27.67 -6.82
N VAL A 207 -9.16 27.95 -5.63
CA VAL A 207 -10.40 27.35 -5.14
C VAL A 207 -11.43 27.59 -6.23
N ARG A 208 -11.64 26.61 -7.10
CA ARG A 208 -12.86 26.54 -7.89
C ARG A 208 -13.95 26.33 -6.84
N SER A 209 -14.64 27.42 -6.50
CA SER A 209 -15.98 27.27 -5.95
C SER A 209 -16.68 26.33 -6.93
N ALA A 210 -16.79 25.06 -6.53
CA ALA A 210 -17.73 24.18 -7.18
C ALA A 210 -19.06 24.89 -6.97
N THR A 211 -19.51 25.62 -7.97
CA THR A 211 -20.92 25.81 -8.20
C THR A 211 -21.42 24.38 -8.39
N GLN A 212 -21.80 23.74 -7.28
CA GLN A 212 -22.74 22.63 -7.37
C GLN A 212 -23.84 23.14 -8.30
N PRO A 213 -24.17 22.40 -9.39
CA PRO A 213 -25.44 22.66 -10.05
C PRO A 213 -26.44 22.61 -8.90
N GLU A 214 -27.23 23.69 -8.73
CA GLU A 214 -28.38 23.66 -7.83
C GLU A 214 -29.18 22.44 -8.19
N ALA A 215 -28.95 21.37 -7.45
CA ALA A 215 -29.84 20.24 -7.43
C ALA A 215 -31.15 20.84 -6.94
N ALA A 216 -32.13 20.87 -7.82
CA ALA A 216 -33.48 21.28 -7.48
C ALA A 216 -33.78 20.66 -6.12
N SER A 217 -34.00 21.52 -5.12
CA SER A 217 -34.14 21.14 -3.72
C SER A 217 -35.36 20.22 -3.58
N GLN A 218 -35.12 18.92 -3.68
CA GLN A 218 -36.10 17.98 -3.11
C GLN A 218 -36.09 18.24 -1.60
N PRO A 219 -37.25 18.34 -0.95
CA PRO A 219 -37.33 18.53 0.49
C PRO A 219 -36.54 17.38 1.16
N ALA A 220 -35.54 17.74 1.98
CA ALA A 220 -34.70 16.79 2.65
C ALA A 220 -35.56 15.88 3.53
N ASP A 221 -35.45 14.58 3.35
CA ASP A 221 -36.17 13.62 4.18
C ASP A 221 -35.83 13.82 5.67
N ILE A 222 -36.85 13.76 6.49
CA ILE A 222 -36.76 13.94 7.95
C ILE A 222 -36.90 12.55 8.60
N TYR A 223 -36.02 12.24 9.53
CA TYR A 223 -36.03 11.00 10.30
C TYR A 223 -35.95 11.28 11.80
N ASN A 224 -36.57 10.45 12.63
CA ASN A 224 -36.32 10.42 14.06
C ASN A 224 -35.05 9.61 14.40
N LEU A 225 -34.69 9.55 15.68
CA LEU A 225 -33.51 8.79 16.14
C LEU A 225 -33.64 7.26 15.96
N GLN A 226 -34.84 6.76 15.75
CA GLN A 226 -35.12 5.34 15.47
C GLN A 226 -35.02 5.03 13.95
N GLY A 227 -34.71 6.02 13.12
CA GLY A 227 -34.60 5.86 11.65
C GLY A 227 -35.95 5.85 10.93
N GLN A 228 -37.07 6.19 11.61
CA GLN A 228 -38.37 6.31 10.98
C GLN A 228 -38.49 7.64 10.26
N ARG A 229 -38.96 7.61 9.01
CA ARG A 229 -39.23 8.81 8.23
C ARG A 229 -40.41 9.56 8.80
N LEU A 230 -40.27 10.87 8.87
CA LEU A 230 -41.27 11.81 9.39
C LEU A 230 -41.69 12.77 8.29
N ASP A 231 -42.97 13.17 8.32
CA ASP A 231 -43.46 14.18 7.38
C ASP A 231 -43.15 15.61 7.87
N THR A 232 -42.92 15.78 9.18
CA THR A 232 -42.55 17.07 9.79
C THR A 232 -41.61 16.87 10.97
N LEU A 233 -40.92 17.94 11.36
CA LEU A 233 -40.02 17.92 12.53
C LEU A 233 -40.87 17.63 13.81
N GLN A 234 -40.42 16.66 14.57
CA GLN A 234 -40.96 16.38 15.89
C GLN A 234 -40.13 17.05 16.97
N ARG A 235 -40.74 17.36 18.09
CA ARG A 235 -40.05 17.91 19.26
C ARG A 235 -38.89 16.99 19.68
N GLY A 236 -37.70 17.55 19.82
CA GLY A 236 -36.48 16.82 20.13
C GLY A 236 -35.53 16.72 18.94
N VAL A 237 -34.72 15.66 18.90
CA VAL A 237 -33.69 15.48 17.87
C VAL A 237 -34.27 14.80 16.63
N ASN A 238 -34.09 15.44 15.49
CA ASN A 238 -34.44 14.93 14.16
C ASN A 238 -33.18 14.86 13.30
N ILE A 239 -33.19 14.03 12.28
CA ILE A 239 -32.15 13.93 11.25
C ILE A 239 -32.75 14.43 9.94
N VAL A 240 -32.19 15.52 9.39
CA VAL A 240 -32.64 16.14 8.15
C VAL A 240 -31.47 16.25 7.20
N GLY A 241 -31.53 15.62 6.04
CA GLY A 241 -30.41 15.63 5.08
C GLY A 241 -29.09 15.16 5.69
N GLY A 242 -29.12 14.16 6.58
CA GLY A 242 -27.95 13.62 7.29
C GLY A 242 -27.42 14.47 8.44
N LYS A 243 -28.05 15.59 8.79
CA LYS A 243 -27.66 16.47 9.91
C LYS A 243 -28.64 16.38 11.07
N LYS A 244 -28.13 16.44 12.31
CA LYS A 244 -28.97 16.52 13.52
C LYS A 244 -29.53 17.91 13.68
N ILE A 245 -30.85 18.01 13.82
CA ILE A 245 -31.60 19.24 14.11
C ILE A 245 -32.40 19.03 15.39
N VAL A 246 -32.35 19.99 16.32
CA VAL A 246 -33.18 19.98 17.52
C VAL A 246 -34.36 20.91 17.27
N ALA A 247 -35.58 20.37 17.33
CA ALA A 247 -36.83 21.13 17.28
C ALA A 247 -37.41 21.28 18.69
N ASN A 248 -37.80 22.49 19.04
CA ASN A 248 -38.37 22.85 20.35
C ASN A 248 -39.90 22.63 20.40
#